data_8596312d54a0a42e0707b09ef9ba87ec
#
_entry.id   8596312d54a0a42e0707b09ef9ba87ec
#
_cell.length_a   1.000
_cell.length_b   1.000
_cell.length_c   1.000
_cell.angle_alpha   90.00
_cell.angle_beta   90.00
_cell.angle_gamma   90.00
#
_symmetry.space_group_name_H-M   'P 1'
#
loop_
_entity.id
_entity.type
_entity.pdbx_description
1 polymer ?
#
loop_
_entity_poly.entity_id
_entity_poly.type
_entity_poly.pdbx_seq_one_letter_code
_entity_poly.pdbx_strand_id
1 'polypeptide(L)'
;SIMPVLDKIREELGELQAEIDTQGSEARIAEEYGDLLFVMANLGRHLHLEPETVLRAANRKFIRRFQVIEQALSEKGKTPAESNLEEMDEIWNKIRIQDKKHI
;
A
#
# COMPACT_ATOMS: atom_id res chain seq x y z
N SER A 1 1.65 -16.95 -20.09
CA SER A 1 0.54 -16.31 -19.36
C SER A 1 0.99 -15.83 -17.99
N ILE A 2 0.43 -14.72 -17.54
CA ILE A 2 0.69 -14.16 -16.22
C ILE A 2 -0.21 -14.77 -15.14
N MET A 3 -1.22 -15.51 -15.53
CA MET A 3 -2.21 -16.06 -14.58
C MET A 3 -1.59 -16.92 -13.48
N PRO A 4 -0.64 -17.82 -13.76
CA PRO A 4 -0.01 -18.59 -12.67
C PRO A 4 0.71 -17.73 -11.64
N VAL A 5 1.28 -16.59 -12.05
CA VAL A 5 1.93 -15.65 -11.13
C VAL A 5 0.90 -14.99 -10.22
N LEU A 6 -0.24 -14.57 -10.77
CA LEU A 6 -1.33 -14.01 -9.99
C LEU A 6 -1.94 -15.02 -9.03
N ASP A 7 -2.06 -16.28 -9.47
CA ASP A 7 -2.56 -17.36 -8.61
C ASP A 7 -1.62 -17.60 -7.43
N LYS A 8 -0.32 -17.51 -7.66
CA LYS A 8 0.67 -17.64 -6.59
C LYS A 8 0.56 -16.52 -5.56
N ILE A 9 0.29 -15.30 -6.00
CA ILE A 9 0.07 -14.18 -5.08
C ILE A 9 -1.16 -14.44 -4.20
N ARG A 10 -2.25 -14.94 -4.78
CA ARG A 10 -3.45 -15.28 -4.01
C ARG A 10 -3.17 -16.36 -3.00
N GLU A 11 -2.38 -17.38 -3.39
CA GLU A 11 -1.96 -18.45 -2.50
C GLU A 11 -1.16 -17.92 -1.31
N GLU A 12 -0.15 -17.09 -1.56
CA GLU A 12 0.68 -16.52 -0.51
C GLU A 12 -0.11 -15.58 0.41
N LEU A 13 -1.04 -14.81 -0.15
CA LEU A 13 -1.93 -13.97 0.65
C LEU A 13 -2.79 -14.82 1.58
N GLY A 14 -3.30 -15.96 1.08
CA GLY A 14 -4.08 -16.89 1.89
C GLY A 14 -3.26 -17.50 3.03
N GLU A 15 -2.00 -17.81 2.79
CA GLU A 15 -1.11 -18.34 3.83
C GLU A 15 -0.83 -17.31 4.92
N LEU A 16 -0.61 -16.05 4.52
CA LEU A 16 -0.46 -14.95 5.48
C LEU A 16 -1.73 -14.78 6.31
N GLN A 17 -2.89 -14.78 5.66
CA GLN A 17 -4.17 -14.65 6.36
C GLN A 17 -4.37 -15.79 7.35
N ALA A 18 -4.02 -17.01 6.99
CA ALA A 18 -4.14 -18.18 7.87
C ALA A 18 -3.29 -18.00 9.13
N GLU A 19 -2.06 -17.49 9.00
CA GLU A 19 -1.20 -17.22 10.14
C GLU A 19 -1.77 -16.13 11.06
N ILE A 20 -2.34 -15.09 10.47
CA ILE A 20 -2.99 -14.02 11.24
C ILE A 20 -4.21 -14.56 11.99
N ASP A 21 -5.07 -15.31 11.30
CA ASP A 21 -6.32 -15.84 11.86
C ASP A 21 -6.08 -16.85 12.98
N THR A 22 -5.00 -17.62 12.89
CA THR A 22 -4.63 -18.59 13.90
C THR A 22 -3.71 -18.03 14.99
N GLN A 23 -3.50 -16.72 14.97
CA GLN A 23 -2.63 -16.02 15.92
C GLN A 23 -1.21 -16.59 15.93
N GLY A 24 -0.66 -16.83 14.74
CA GLY A 24 0.70 -17.31 14.57
C GLY A 24 1.71 -16.35 15.19
N SER A 25 2.92 -16.87 15.44
CA SER A 25 3.97 -16.06 16.01
C SER A 25 4.37 -14.91 15.08
N GLU A 26 4.94 -13.88 15.67
CA GLU A 26 5.47 -12.74 14.91
C GLU A 26 6.45 -13.19 13.83
N ALA A 27 7.30 -14.18 14.16
CA ALA A 27 8.28 -14.72 13.20
C ALA A 27 7.60 -15.42 12.02
N ARG A 28 6.52 -16.17 12.25
CA ARG A 28 5.78 -16.84 11.18
C ARG A 28 5.02 -15.86 10.31
N ILE A 29 4.40 -14.87 10.93
CA ILE A 29 3.70 -13.80 10.17
C ILE A 29 4.70 -13.04 9.31
N ALA A 30 5.88 -12.71 9.85
CA ALA A 30 6.92 -12.03 9.09
C ALA A 30 7.41 -12.88 7.92
N GLU A 31 7.56 -14.19 8.10
CA GLU A 31 7.96 -15.11 7.04
C GLU A 31 6.94 -15.10 5.90
N GLU A 32 5.65 -15.26 6.22
CA GLU A 32 4.60 -15.27 5.21
C GLU A 32 4.47 -13.92 4.51
N TYR A 33 4.65 -12.83 5.25
CA TYR A 33 4.66 -11.50 4.66
C TYR A 33 5.83 -11.34 3.68
N GLY A 34 7.01 -11.83 4.06
CA GLY A 34 8.18 -11.82 3.20
C GLY A 34 7.97 -12.62 1.91
N ASP A 35 7.35 -13.79 2.03
CA ASP A 35 7.01 -14.62 0.86
C ASP A 35 6.06 -13.87 -0.09
N LEU A 36 5.07 -13.17 0.45
CA LEU A 36 4.16 -12.37 -0.34
C LEU A 36 4.90 -11.24 -1.07
N LEU A 37 5.80 -10.54 -0.38
CA LEU A 37 6.62 -9.50 -1.01
C LEU A 37 7.48 -10.07 -2.15
N PHE A 38 8.03 -11.27 -1.96
CA PHE A 38 8.85 -11.92 -2.98
C PHE A 38 8.04 -12.21 -4.25
N VAL A 39 6.83 -12.79 -4.10
CA VAL A 39 6.01 -13.08 -5.28
C VAL A 39 5.48 -11.81 -5.93
N MET A 40 5.25 -10.73 -5.16
CA MET A 40 4.92 -9.42 -5.74
C MET A 40 6.06 -8.86 -6.57
N ALA A 41 7.30 -8.99 -6.10
CA ALA A 41 8.47 -8.57 -6.86
C ALA A 41 8.60 -9.39 -8.17
N ASN A 42 8.32 -10.69 -8.09
CA ASN A 42 8.33 -11.55 -9.27
C ASN A 42 7.26 -11.12 -10.30
N LEU A 43 6.07 -10.74 -9.82
CA LEU A 43 5.04 -10.19 -10.71
C LEU A 43 5.56 -8.94 -11.43
N GLY A 44 6.23 -8.05 -10.69
CA GLY A 44 6.82 -6.85 -11.28
C GLY A 44 7.77 -7.18 -12.43
N ARG A 45 8.61 -8.20 -12.24
CA ARG A 45 9.54 -8.64 -13.28
C ARG A 45 8.80 -9.14 -14.52
N HIS A 46 7.72 -9.90 -14.34
CA HIS A 46 6.89 -10.37 -15.46
C HIS A 46 6.22 -9.22 -16.20
N LEU A 47 5.96 -8.12 -15.54
CA LEU A 47 5.36 -6.92 -16.13
C LEU A 47 6.41 -5.94 -16.67
N HIS A 48 7.69 -6.33 -16.63
CA HIS A 48 8.83 -5.49 -17.04
C HIS A 48 8.95 -4.22 -16.21
N LEU A 49 8.59 -4.33 -14.92
CA LEU A 49 8.74 -3.26 -13.93
C LEU A 49 9.92 -3.56 -13.03
N GLU A 50 10.60 -2.51 -12.58
CA GLU A 50 11.64 -2.63 -11.59
C GLU A 50 11.01 -2.31 -10.22
N PRO A 51 10.82 -3.32 -9.31
CA PRO A 51 10.02 -3.13 -8.09
C PRO A 51 10.49 -2.01 -7.18
N GLU A 52 11.80 -1.84 -7.00
CA GLU A 52 12.32 -0.78 -6.13
C GLU A 52 12.03 0.61 -6.68
N THR A 53 12.16 0.79 -7.99
CA THR A 53 11.87 2.06 -8.65
C THR A 53 10.38 2.40 -8.52
N VAL A 54 9.52 1.42 -8.75
CA VAL A 54 8.06 1.60 -8.62
C VAL A 54 7.70 1.93 -7.18
N LEU A 55 8.31 1.25 -6.22
CA LEU A 55 8.03 1.50 -4.79
C LEU A 55 8.50 2.90 -4.37
N ARG A 56 9.68 3.33 -4.85
CA ARG A 56 10.15 4.70 -4.57
C ARG A 56 9.18 5.75 -5.10
N ALA A 57 8.65 5.54 -6.31
CA ALA A 57 7.65 6.44 -6.88
C ALA A 57 6.37 6.45 -6.05
N ALA A 58 5.94 5.29 -5.57
CA ALA A 58 4.77 5.17 -4.69
C ALA A 58 5.02 5.92 -3.38
N ASN A 59 6.20 5.78 -2.79
CA ASN A 59 6.55 6.47 -1.55
C ASN A 59 6.51 7.99 -1.73
N ARG A 60 7.06 8.51 -2.83
CA ARG A 60 7.01 9.95 -3.12
C ARG A 60 5.56 10.43 -3.27
N LYS A 61 4.72 9.64 -3.94
CA LYS A 61 3.29 9.96 -4.09
C LYS A 61 2.58 10.02 -2.74
N PHE A 62 2.85 9.07 -1.85
CA PHE A 62 2.27 9.05 -0.51
C PHE A 62 2.72 10.24 0.34
N ILE A 63 4.01 10.58 0.28
CA ILE A 63 4.55 11.75 0.98
C ILE A 63 3.85 13.02 0.49
N ARG A 64 3.74 13.19 -0.83
CA ARG A 64 3.08 14.36 -1.42
C ARG A 64 1.62 14.45 -0.98
N ARG A 65 0.89 13.33 -1.03
CA ARG A 65 -0.52 13.30 -0.63
C ARG A 65 -0.69 13.59 0.86
N PHE A 66 0.23 13.09 1.69
CA PHE A 66 0.18 13.37 3.13
C PHE A 66 0.45 14.85 3.42
N GLN A 67 1.35 15.47 2.68
CA GLN A 67 1.61 16.91 2.80
C GLN A 67 0.36 17.73 2.42
N VAL A 68 -0.41 17.30 1.43
CA VAL A 68 -1.67 17.94 1.08
C VAL A 68 -2.68 17.80 2.22
N ILE A 69 -2.73 16.63 2.86
CA ILE A 69 -3.59 16.42 4.04
C ILE A 69 -3.17 17.35 5.16
N GLU A 70 -1.88 17.43 5.47
CA GLU A 70 -1.37 18.34 6.50
C GLU A 70 -1.74 19.79 6.22
N GLN A 71 -1.60 20.23 4.97
CA GLN A 71 -1.96 21.59 4.57
C GLN A 71 -3.46 21.85 4.73
N ALA A 72 -4.30 20.91 4.30
CA ALA A 72 -5.75 21.05 4.42
C ALA A 72 -6.19 21.14 5.89
N LEU A 73 -5.57 20.33 6.76
CA LEU A 73 -5.85 20.37 8.19
C LEU A 73 -5.33 21.67 8.83
N SER A 74 -4.16 22.14 8.41
CA SER A 74 -3.59 23.38 8.89
C SER A 74 -4.53 24.58 8.61
N GLU A 75 -5.19 24.58 7.47
CA GLU A 75 -6.17 25.61 7.11
C GLU A 75 -7.37 25.61 8.07
N LYS A 76 -7.63 24.49 8.74
CA LYS A 76 -8.68 24.35 9.77
C LYS A 76 -8.11 24.54 11.18
N GLY A 77 -6.83 24.90 11.30
CA GLY A 77 -6.16 25.06 12.58
C GLY A 77 -5.85 23.75 13.28
N LYS A 78 -5.70 22.67 12.52
CA LYS A 78 -5.46 21.31 13.05
C LYS A 78 -4.15 20.71 12.57
N THR A 79 -3.64 19.76 13.36
CA THR A 79 -2.58 18.83 12.93
C THR A 79 -3.20 17.46 12.66
N PRO A 80 -2.48 16.54 12.00
CA PRO A 80 -2.98 15.15 11.84
C PRO A 80 -3.33 14.49 13.17
N ALA A 81 -2.57 14.75 14.22
CA ALA A 81 -2.84 14.19 15.55
C ALA A 81 -4.17 14.68 16.14
N GLU A 82 -4.64 15.84 15.73
CA GLU A 82 -5.90 16.44 16.17
C GLU A 82 -7.07 16.06 15.26
N SER A 83 -6.79 15.35 14.18
CA SER A 83 -7.80 14.88 13.22
C SER A 83 -8.20 13.44 13.54
N ASN A 84 -8.97 12.84 12.66
CA ASN A 84 -9.36 11.44 12.76
C ASN A 84 -9.22 10.78 11.38
N LEU A 85 -9.30 9.46 11.36
CA LEU A 85 -9.14 8.68 10.13
C LEU A 85 -10.17 9.07 9.08
N GLU A 86 -11.40 9.27 9.49
CA GLU A 86 -12.51 9.62 8.58
C GLU A 86 -12.24 10.94 7.85
N GLU A 87 -11.81 11.97 8.57
CA GLU A 87 -11.49 13.27 7.98
C GLU A 87 -10.31 13.16 7.01
N MET A 88 -9.25 12.46 7.44
CA MET A 88 -8.07 12.27 6.60
C MET A 88 -8.36 11.43 5.35
N ASP A 89 -9.18 10.38 5.47
CA ASP A 89 -9.60 9.57 4.35
C ASP A 89 -10.42 10.37 3.33
N GLU A 90 -11.27 11.27 3.79
CA GLU A 90 -12.04 12.13 2.91
C GLU A 90 -11.13 13.01 2.05
N ILE A 91 -10.12 13.62 2.67
CA ILE A 91 -9.12 14.43 1.97
C ILE A 91 -8.33 13.55 1.00
N TRP A 92 -7.89 12.38 1.45
CA TRP A 92 -7.14 11.42 0.66
C TRP A 92 -7.91 11.02 -0.60
N ASN A 93 -9.18 10.72 -0.46
CA ASN A 93 -10.02 10.31 -1.59
C ASN A 93 -10.17 11.42 -2.63
N LYS A 94 -10.27 12.67 -2.19
CA LYS A 94 -10.32 13.82 -3.10
C LYS A 94 -9.00 13.95 -3.90
N ILE A 95 -7.87 13.80 -3.22
CA ILE A 95 -6.55 13.85 -3.86
C ILE A 95 -6.43 12.72 -4.88
N ARG A 96 -6.84 11.50 -4.51
CA ARG A 96 -6.76 10.32 -5.37
C ARG A 96 -7.57 10.51 -6.66
N ILE A 97 -8.77 11.06 -6.55
CA ILE A 97 -9.63 11.33 -7.70
C ILE A 97 -9.00 12.40 -8.59
N GLN A 98 -8.47 13.47 -8.00
CA GLN A 98 -7.82 14.55 -8.74
C GLN A 98 -6.57 14.04 -9.47
N ASP A 99 -5.76 13.20 -8.83
CA ASP A 99 -4.58 12.61 -9.46
C ASP A 99 -4.95 11.78 -10.68
N LYS A 100 -6.04 11.03 -10.63
CA LYS A 100 -6.49 10.21 -11.75
C LYS A 100 -6.90 11.04 -12.98
N LYS A 101 -7.35 12.27 -12.77
CA LYS A 101 -7.75 13.16 -13.88
C LYS A 101 -6.55 13.70 -14.65
N HIS A 102 -5.34 13.59 -14.09
CA HIS A 102 -4.13 14.14 -14.68
C HIS A 102 -3.18 13.08 -15.24
N ILE A 103 -3.62 11.84 -15.33
CA ILE A 103 -2.84 10.73 -15.90
C ILE A 103 -3.17 10.48 -17.36
#